data_28fe6bc00731f455b797ce402824346b
#
_entry.id   28fe6bc00731f455b797ce402824346b
#
_cell.length_a   1.000
_cell.length_b   1.000
_cell.length_c   1.000
_cell.angle_alpha   90.00
_cell.angle_beta   90.00
_cell.angle_gamma   90.00
#
_symmetry.space_group_name_H-M   'P 1'
#
loop_
_entity.id
_entity.type
_entity.pdbx_description
1 polymer ?
#
loop_
_entity_poly.entity_id
_entity_poly.type
_entity_poly.pdbx_seq_one_letter_code
_entity_poly.pdbx_strand_id
1 'polypeptide(L)' 'MSTESEIEAAVFRRLLAHLDAHKDVQNIDLMNLAGFCRNCLAKWMVTAAEERGETLTYEQARERVYGIPYEEWKKLYQH' A
#
# COMPACT_ATOMS: atom_id res chain seq x y z
N MET A 1 0.38 -21.46 8.06
CA MET A 1 0.56 -20.08 8.55
C MET A 1 0.08 -20.00 9.98
N SER A 2 0.70 -19.18 10.79
CA SER A 2 0.30 -19.04 12.18
C SER A 2 -0.90 -18.11 12.31
N THR A 3 -1.63 -18.25 13.38
CA THR A 3 -2.75 -17.35 13.71
C THR A 3 -2.26 -15.90 13.81
N GLU A 4 -1.08 -15.70 14.38
CA GLU A 4 -0.48 -14.37 14.48
C GLU A 4 -0.25 -13.73 13.12
N SER A 5 0.29 -14.50 12.17
CA SER A 5 0.49 -14.01 10.79
C SER A 5 -0.85 -13.69 10.12
N GLU A 6 -1.86 -14.48 10.39
CA GLU A 6 -3.20 -14.22 9.84
C GLU A 6 -3.79 -12.95 10.41
N ILE A 7 -3.60 -12.70 11.70
CA ILE A 7 -4.06 -11.45 12.34
C ILE A 7 -3.34 -10.25 11.73
N GLU A 8 -2.02 -10.35 11.56
CA GLU A 8 -1.24 -9.27 10.96
C GLU A 8 -1.68 -9.00 9.52
N ALA A 9 -1.93 -10.05 8.74
CA ALA A 9 -2.42 -9.91 7.39
C ALA A 9 -3.79 -9.24 7.36
N ALA A 10 -4.67 -9.60 8.29
CA ALA A 10 -6.00 -9.01 8.38
C ALA A 10 -5.91 -7.51 8.69
N VAL A 11 -5.03 -7.11 9.60
CA VAL A 11 -4.81 -5.71 9.95
C VAL A 11 -4.26 -4.94 8.74
N PHE A 12 -3.32 -5.51 8.01
CA PHE A 12 -2.78 -4.87 6.81
C PHE A 12 -3.89 -4.67 5.76
N ARG A 13 -4.73 -5.67 5.56
CA ARG A 13 -5.86 -5.54 4.62
C ARG A 13 -6.84 -4.48 5.07
N ARG A 14 -7.05 -4.37 6.38
CA ARG A 14 -7.91 -3.32 6.95
C ARG A 14 -7.31 -1.93 6.70
N LEU A 15 -5.98 -1.80 6.82
CA LEU A 15 -5.28 -0.55 6.52
C LEU A 15 -5.48 -0.18 5.05
N LEU A 16 -5.32 -1.12 4.13
CA LEU A 16 -5.53 -0.86 2.70
C LEU A 16 -6.97 -0.44 2.42
N ALA A 17 -7.95 -1.08 3.06
CA ALA A 17 -9.34 -0.71 2.91
C ALA A 17 -9.61 0.69 3.43
N HIS A 18 -8.97 1.07 4.52
CA HIS A 18 -9.09 2.41 5.08
C HIS A 18 -8.53 3.47 4.12
N LEU A 19 -7.33 3.22 3.59
CA LEU A 19 -6.73 4.13 2.60
C LEU A 19 -7.58 4.21 1.33
N ASP A 20 -8.17 3.10 0.92
CA ASP A 20 -9.04 3.06 -0.24
C ASP A 20 -10.29 3.92 -0.03
N ALA A 21 -10.81 3.97 1.19
CA ALA A 21 -11.94 4.82 1.53
C ALA A 21 -11.54 6.31 1.65
N HIS A 22 -10.25 6.60 1.64
CA HIS A 22 -9.70 7.96 1.80
C HIS A 22 -8.70 8.26 0.68
N LYS A 23 -9.08 8.02 -0.57
CA LYS A 23 -8.20 8.21 -1.72
C LYS A 23 -7.73 9.65 -1.91
N ASP A 24 -8.48 10.61 -1.39
CA ASP A 24 -8.17 12.03 -1.49
C ASP A 24 -7.07 12.48 -0.52
N VAL A 25 -6.74 11.67 0.48
CA VAL A 25 -5.65 11.98 1.40
C VAL A 25 -4.33 11.89 0.63
N GLN A 26 -3.56 12.98 0.64
CA GLN A 26 -2.34 13.09 -0.14
C GLN A 26 -1.18 12.34 0.49
N ASN A 27 -0.34 11.75 -0.36
CA ASN A 27 0.85 11.03 0.11
C ASN A 27 1.81 11.94 0.87
N ILE A 28 1.94 13.20 0.44
CA ILE A 28 2.83 14.14 1.15
C ILE A 28 2.34 14.40 2.57
N ASP A 29 1.03 14.45 2.77
CA ASP A 29 0.47 14.66 4.11
C ASP A 29 0.72 13.44 5.00
N LEU A 30 0.60 12.24 4.46
CA LEU A 30 0.93 11.02 5.19
C LEU A 30 2.41 11.00 5.59
N MET A 31 3.30 11.36 4.65
CA MET A 31 4.74 11.41 4.93
C MET A 31 5.05 12.40 6.05
N ASN A 32 4.45 13.58 5.99
CA ASN A 32 4.69 14.61 7.01
C ASN A 32 4.14 14.20 8.37
N LEU A 33 3.01 13.52 8.39
CA LEU A 33 2.36 13.12 9.64
C LEU A 33 3.00 11.89 10.26
N ALA A 34 3.29 10.86 9.46
CA ALA A 34 3.62 9.53 9.98
C ALA A 34 4.91 8.93 9.42
N GLY A 35 5.59 9.62 8.50
CA GLY A 35 6.86 9.14 7.96
C GLY A 35 6.74 8.04 6.92
N PHE A 36 5.54 7.77 6.42
CA PHE A 36 5.34 6.82 5.33
C PHE A 36 4.18 7.27 4.46
N CYS A 37 4.06 6.70 3.28
CA CYS A 37 2.92 6.95 2.40
C CYS A 37 2.56 5.66 1.67
N ARG A 38 1.57 5.73 0.78
CA ARG A 38 1.13 4.56 0.01
C ARG A 38 2.28 3.92 -0.78
N ASN A 39 3.15 4.74 -1.35
CA ASN A 39 4.29 4.23 -2.10
C ASN A 39 5.27 3.47 -1.20
N CYS A 40 5.44 3.90 0.04
CA CYS A 40 6.28 3.19 1.01
C CYS A 40 5.73 1.80 1.29
N LEU A 41 4.41 1.69 1.47
CA LEU A 41 3.77 0.40 1.68
C LEU A 41 4.02 -0.54 0.49
N ALA A 42 3.90 0.00 -0.73
CA ALA A 42 4.14 -0.78 -1.94
C ALA A 42 5.60 -1.26 -2.01
N LYS A 43 6.55 -0.40 -1.67
CA LYS A 43 7.97 -0.77 -1.65
C LYS A 43 8.24 -1.87 -0.62
N TRP A 44 7.65 -1.76 0.56
CA TRP A 44 7.80 -2.77 1.60
C TRP A 44 7.21 -4.10 1.17
N MET A 45 6.12 -4.09 0.41
CA MET A 45 5.54 -5.31 -0.14
C MET A 45 6.48 -5.99 -1.13
N VAL A 46 7.12 -5.21 -2.01
CA VAL A 46 8.10 -5.75 -2.95
C VAL A 46 9.26 -6.40 -2.21
N THR A 47 9.80 -5.70 -1.21
CA THR A 47 10.91 -6.22 -0.39
C THR A 47 10.50 -7.51 0.32
N ALA A 48 9.32 -7.53 0.93
CA ALA A 48 8.84 -8.71 1.64
C ALA A 48 8.66 -9.91 0.69
N ALA A 49 8.18 -9.65 -0.52
CA ALA A 49 8.04 -10.68 -1.54
C ALA A 49 9.40 -11.25 -1.94
N GLU A 50 10.37 -10.37 -2.20
CA GLU A 50 11.73 -10.80 -2.57
C GLU A 50 12.37 -11.67 -1.49
N GLU A 51 12.20 -11.29 -0.22
CA GLU A 51 12.72 -12.07 0.90
C GLU A 51 12.14 -13.49 0.97
N ARG A 52 11.00 -13.71 0.36
CA ARG A 52 10.31 -15.01 0.33
C ARG A 52 10.42 -15.71 -1.01
N GLY A 53 11.28 -15.21 -1.90
CA GLY A 53 11.47 -15.80 -3.21
C GLY A 53 10.34 -15.60 -4.19
N GLU A 54 9.46 -14.64 -3.90
CA GLU A 54 8.33 -14.33 -4.76
C GLU A 54 8.64 -13.11 -5.63
N THR A 55 7.98 -13.02 -6.78
CA THR A 55 8.12 -11.88 -7.68
C THR A 55 6.87 -11.02 -7.59
N LEU A 56 7.06 -9.78 -7.18
CA LEU A 56 6.00 -8.78 -7.14
C LEU A 56 6.59 -7.48 -7.65
N THR A 57 6.06 -6.95 -8.76
CA THR A 57 6.56 -5.70 -9.29
C THR A 57 6.06 -4.53 -8.44
N TYR A 58 6.80 -3.43 -8.47
CA TYR A 58 6.40 -2.22 -7.77
C TYR A 58 5.04 -1.72 -8.28
N GLU A 59 4.82 -1.80 -9.58
CA GLU A 59 3.55 -1.38 -10.18
C GLU A 59 2.38 -2.23 -9.67
N GLN A 60 2.57 -3.56 -9.60
CA GLN A 60 1.55 -4.45 -9.04
C GLN A 60 1.28 -4.14 -7.58
N ALA A 61 2.34 -3.88 -6.81
CA ALA A 61 2.21 -3.54 -5.40
C ALA A 61 1.45 -2.22 -5.21
N ARG A 62 1.76 -1.22 -6.03
CA ARG A 62 1.04 0.07 -5.97
C ARG A 62 -0.43 -0.09 -6.30
N GLU A 63 -0.77 -0.87 -7.33
CA GLU A 63 -2.16 -1.10 -7.67
C GLU A 63 -2.92 -1.74 -6.51
N ARG A 64 -2.28 -2.66 -5.81
CA ARG A 64 -2.88 -3.29 -4.64
C ARG A 64 -3.11 -2.29 -3.50
N VAL A 65 -2.15 -1.40 -3.28
CA VAL A 65 -2.24 -0.41 -2.20
C VAL A 65 -3.24 0.69 -2.54
N TYR A 66 -3.26 1.16 -3.78
CA TYR A 66 -4.14 2.24 -4.20
C TYR A 66 -5.56 1.76 -4.54
N GLY A 67 -5.73 0.48 -4.80
CA GLY A 67 -7.01 -0.08 -5.23
C GLY A 67 -7.35 0.19 -6.69
N ILE A 68 -6.57 1.02 -7.37
CA ILE A 68 -6.66 1.34 -8.80
C ILE A 68 -5.24 1.54 -9.31
N PRO A 69 -5.02 1.54 -10.63
CA PRO A 69 -3.69 1.83 -11.16
C PRO A 69 -3.20 3.20 -10.69
N TYR A 70 -1.91 3.27 -10.36
CA TYR A 70 -1.32 4.49 -9.80
C TYR A 70 -1.54 5.72 -10.70
N GLU A 71 -1.42 5.55 -12.02
CA GLU A 71 -1.62 6.66 -12.95
C GLU A 71 -3.04 7.23 -12.89
N GLU A 72 -4.03 6.36 -12.67
CA GLU A 72 -5.41 6.80 -12.49
C GLU A 72 -5.57 7.55 -11.17
N TRP A 73 -4.96 7.05 -10.09
CA TRP A 73 -5.01 7.73 -8.81
C TRP A 73 -4.41 9.14 -8.91
N LYS A 74 -3.28 9.27 -9.60
CA LYS A 74 -2.64 10.57 -9.81
C LYS A 74 -3.58 11.55 -10.50
N LYS A 75 -4.25 11.10 -11.54
CA LYS A 75 -5.16 11.95 -12.31
C LYS A 75 -6.36 12.39 -11.49
N LEU A 76 -6.91 11.49 -10.69
CA LEU A 76 -8.16 11.71 -9.99
C LEU A 76 -7.99 12.40 -8.62
N TYR A 77 -6.91 12.14 -7.93
CA TYR A 77 -6.79 12.51 -6.52
C TYR A 77 -5.55 13.33 -6.15
N GLN A 78 -4.48 13.24 -6.91
CA GLN A 78 -3.25 13.97 -6.57
C GLN A 78 -3.41 15.46 -6.87
N HIS A 79 -3.05 16.28 -5.90
CA HIS A 79 -3.08 17.74 -6.02
C HIS A 79 -1.69 18.30 -6.13
#